data_0b170f6d08c6e996a6a8dd0fc995101b
#
_entry.id   0b170f6d08c6e996a6a8dd0fc995101b
#
_cell.length_a   1.000
_cell.length_b   1.000
_cell.length_c   1.000
_cell.angle_alpha   90.00
_cell.angle_beta   90.00
_cell.angle_gamma   90.00
#
_symmetry.space_group_name_H-M   'P 1'
#
loop_
_entity.id
_entity.type
_entity.pdbx_description
1 polymer ?
#
loop_
_entity_poly.entity_id
_entity_poly.type
_entity_poly.pdbx_seq_one_letter_code
_entity_poly.pdbx_strand_id
1 'polypeptide(L)'
;MSQSIKVISIQSDNTAYTCQQITQYLGKQLGISTEFVNGIPWQEREQLLDTGQVHVGWICGLPYVRKADRERSNIELVAAPVMQHPRYQRRPIYFSDVIVHRDSEYYSFADLRGVSWAYNEQNSQSGYNLTRYYLANLGERKGYFGQVVAGGSHLQAIDMVSEQRVEASAIDSTVFELELQVRPQLKTELRVIETLGPSPIPPWVVTTNVPRELRGAIRKVFWQMHETVEGRAILEQGQTIKMVHVTDRDYDPIRKMARVANQIIW
;
A
#
# COMPACT_ATOMS: atom_id res chain seq x y z
N MET A 1 28.58 18.87 -7.14
CA MET A 1 28.27 17.54 -6.61
C MET A 1 27.12 16.99 -7.41
N SER A 2 27.26 15.81 -8.02
CA SER A 2 26.16 15.16 -8.75
C SER A 2 25.02 14.89 -7.78
N GLN A 3 23.85 15.46 -8.03
CA GLN A 3 22.67 15.29 -7.18
C GLN A 3 22.18 13.85 -7.35
N SER A 4 22.32 13.02 -6.31
CA SER A 4 21.78 11.65 -6.28
C SER A 4 20.40 11.66 -5.64
N ILE A 5 19.43 11.00 -6.26
CA ILE A 5 18.09 10.81 -5.73
C ILE A 5 17.97 9.45 -5.04
N LYS A 6 17.64 9.46 -3.75
CA LYS A 6 17.34 8.25 -2.98
C LYS A 6 15.84 7.98 -2.99
N VAL A 7 15.48 6.75 -3.30
CA VAL A 7 14.09 6.27 -3.40
C VAL A 7 13.85 5.17 -2.39
N ILE A 8 12.69 5.18 -1.75
CA ILE A 8 12.26 4.10 -0.85
C ILE A 8 10.88 3.56 -1.25
N SER A 9 10.57 2.38 -0.75
CA SER A 9 9.20 1.87 -0.65
C SER A 9 8.89 1.51 0.79
N ILE A 10 7.72 1.94 1.28
CA ILE A 10 7.13 1.51 2.55
C ILE A 10 5.93 0.59 2.24
N GLN A 11 5.91 0.01 1.05
CA GLN A 11 4.97 -1.04 0.65
C GLN A 11 5.52 -2.43 1.00
N SER A 12 4.73 -3.45 0.73
CA SER A 12 5.12 -4.84 0.94
C SER A 12 6.37 -5.21 0.15
N ASP A 13 7.23 -6.07 0.72
CA ASP A 13 8.53 -6.41 0.16
C ASP A 13 8.44 -7.15 -1.19
N ASN A 14 7.30 -7.79 -1.52
CA ASN A 14 7.09 -8.38 -2.84
C ASN A 14 7.02 -7.34 -3.98
N THR A 15 6.90 -6.04 -3.66
CA THR A 15 6.98 -4.94 -4.63
C THR A 15 8.41 -4.39 -4.83
N ALA A 16 9.39 -4.85 -4.04
CA ALA A 16 10.73 -4.25 -4.00
C ALA A 16 11.45 -4.28 -5.36
N TYR A 17 11.30 -5.37 -6.12
CA TYR A 17 11.90 -5.48 -7.46
C TYR A 17 11.34 -4.41 -8.41
N THR A 18 10.03 -4.24 -8.47
CA THR A 18 9.40 -3.21 -9.30
C THR A 18 9.84 -1.80 -8.88
N CYS A 19 9.93 -1.53 -7.57
CA CYS A 19 10.43 -0.25 -7.06
C CYS A 19 11.89 0.02 -7.48
N GLN A 20 12.73 -1.00 -7.46
CA GLN A 20 14.12 -0.89 -7.94
C GLN A 20 14.16 -0.55 -9.43
N GLN A 21 13.34 -1.20 -10.27
CA GLN A 21 13.27 -0.92 -11.70
C GLN A 21 12.76 0.51 -11.98
N ILE A 22 11.73 0.95 -11.24
CA ILE A 22 11.23 2.34 -11.31
C ILE A 22 12.33 3.33 -10.92
N THR A 23 13.12 3.04 -9.88
CA THR A 23 14.24 3.89 -9.44
C THR A 23 15.29 4.04 -10.53
N GLN A 24 15.69 2.94 -11.16
CA GLN A 24 16.66 2.94 -12.25
C GLN A 24 16.14 3.70 -13.48
N TYR A 25 14.89 3.45 -13.85
CA TYR A 25 14.20 4.16 -14.92
C TYR A 25 14.17 5.67 -14.68
N LEU A 26 13.81 6.10 -13.46
CA LEU A 26 13.83 7.50 -13.07
C LEU A 26 15.21 8.15 -13.26
N GLY A 27 16.28 7.48 -12.81
CA GLY A 27 17.64 7.94 -12.98
C GLY A 27 18.04 8.11 -14.45
N LYS A 28 17.71 7.11 -15.27
CA LYS A 28 17.96 7.13 -16.73
C LYS A 28 17.22 8.29 -17.41
N GLN A 29 15.93 8.49 -17.13
CA GLN A 29 15.11 9.54 -17.74
C GLN A 29 15.56 10.96 -17.34
N LEU A 30 16.04 11.12 -16.11
CA LEU A 30 16.48 12.42 -15.59
C LEU A 30 17.99 12.68 -15.82
N GLY A 31 18.77 11.69 -16.26
CA GLY A 31 20.22 11.82 -16.41
C GLY A 31 20.95 12.03 -15.09
N ILE A 32 20.44 11.49 -13.97
CA ILE A 32 21.01 11.64 -12.63
C ILE A 32 21.22 10.28 -11.96
N SER A 33 22.10 10.24 -10.96
CA SER A 33 22.27 9.05 -10.12
C SER A 33 21.04 8.83 -9.24
N THR A 34 20.60 7.58 -9.16
CA THR A 34 19.51 7.17 -8.27
C THR A 34 19.91 5.93 -7.47
N GLU A 35 19.40 5.83 -6.24
CA GLU A 35 19.64 4.72 -5.32
C GLU A 35 18.30 4.26 -4.75
N PHE A 36 17.99 2.97 -4.85
CA PHE A 36 16.87 2.36 -4.13
C PHE A 36 17.35 1.89 -2.76
N VAL A 37 16.93 2.59 -1.70
CA VAL A 37 17.30 2.26 -0.33
C VAL A 37 16.37 1.16 0.16
N ASN A 38 16.89 -0.06 0.20
CA ASN A 38 16.22 -1.28 0.65
C ASN A 38 17.11 -2.03 1.64
N GLY A 39 16.60 -3.12 2.25
CA GLY A 39 17.37 -3.95 3.18
C GLY A 39 17.47 -3.40 4.61
N ILE A 40 16.73 -2.33 4.91
CA ILE A 40 16.52 -1.81 6.26
C ILE A 40 15.05 -1.88 6.64
N PRO A 41 14.69 -1.95 7.95
CA PRO A 41 13.30 -2.02 8.40
C PRO A 41 12.46 -0.87 7.85
N TRP A 42 11.17 -1.12 7.59
CA TRP A 42 10.27 -0.10 7.01
C TRP A 42 10.13 1.12 7.93
N GLN A 43 10.25 0.94 9.24
CA GLN A 43 10.23 2.04 10.23
C GLN A 43 11.40 3.00 10.02
N GLU A 44 12.59 2.46 9.74
CA GLU A 44 13.77 3.27 9.44
C GLU A 44 13.61 3.97 8.07
N ARG A 45 13.06 3.27 7.06
CA ARG A 45 12.74 3.88 5.76
C ARG A 45 11.76 5.05 5.91
N GLU A 46 10.73 4.91 6.75
CA GLU A 46 9.78 5.99 7.06
C GLU A 46 10.46 7.17 7.74
N GLN A 47 11.37 6.93 8.69
CA GLN A 47 12.13 7.97 9.37
C GLN A 47 13.05 8.73 8.41
N LEU A 48 13.70 8.05 7.47
CA LEU A 48 14.51 8.69 6.42
C LEU A 48 13.67 9.63 5.53
N LEU A 49 12.42 9.26 5.23
CA LEU A 49 11.49 10.14 4.51
C LEU A 49 11.09 11.36 5.34
N ASP A 50 10.77 11.17 6.62
CA ASP A 50 10.36 12.24 7.53
C ASP A 50 11.48 13.26 7.77
N THR A 51 12.72 12.81 7.77
CA THR A 51 13.90 13.67 7.94
C THR A 51 14.44 14.25 6.63
N GLY A 52 13.86 13.85 5.47
CA GLY A 52 14.32 14.31 4.15
C GLY A 52 15.66 13.73 3.71
N GLN A 53 16.13 12.66 4.34
CA GLN A 53 17.35 11.94 3.94
C GLN A 53 17.13 11.05 2.71
N VAL A 54 15.89 10.74 2.38
CA VAL A 54 15.45 10.18 1.09
C VAL A 54 14.53 11.18 0.40
N HIS A 55 14.42 11.04 -0.91
CA HIS A 55 13.85 12.07 -1.77
C HIS A 55 12.49 11.69 -2.36
N VAL A 56 12.30 10.43 -2.72
CA VAL A 56 11.08 9.89 -3.31
C VAL A 56 10.65 8.65 -2.52
N GLY A 57 9.37 8.51 -2.26
CA GLY A 57 8.83 7.36 -1.53
C GLY A 57 7.52 6.85 -2.10
N TRP A 58 7.32 5.52 -2.07
CA TRP A 58 6.02 4.92 -2.26
C TRP A 58 5.46 4.55 -0.89
N ILE A 59 4.40 5.25 -0.46
CA ILE A 59 3.90 5.16 0.91
C ILE A 59 2.42 4.79 0.96
N CYS A 60 2.00 4.16 2.05
CA CYS A 60 0.58 3.84 2.25
C CYS A 60 -0.27 5.12 2.41
N GLY A 61 -1.54 5.04 2.01
CA GLY A 61 -2.43 6.20 2.02
C GLY A 61 -2.71 6.77 3.41
N LEU A 62 -2.76 5.96 4.47
CA LEU A 62 -2.95 6.45 5.84
C LEU A 62 -1.72 7.22 6.37
N PRO A 63 -0.48 6.73 6.25
CA PRO A 63 0.71 7.56 6.49
C PRO A 63 0.75 8.82 5.65
N TYR A 64 0.35 8.75 4.36
CA TYR A 64 0.30 9.93 3.52
C TYR A 64 -0.57 11.03 4.13
N VAL A 65 -1.85 10.76 4.45
CA VAL A 65 -2.74 11.80 5.00
C VAL A 65 -2.24 12.32 6.35
N ARG A 66 -1.68 11.45 7.21
CA ARG A 66 -1.09 11.86 8.48
C ARG A 66 0.10 12.82 8.31
N LYS A 67 0.92 12.62 7.27
CA LYS A 67 2.06 13.49 6.96
C LYS A 67 1.60 14.79 6.25
N ALA A 68 0.64 14.69 5.34
CA ALA A 68 0.08 15.84 4.61
C ALA A 68 -0.65 16.81 5.56
N ASP A 69 -1.34 16.28 6.58
CA ASP A 69 -2.09 17.08 7.54
C ASP A 69 -1.22 17.74 8.65
N ARG A 70 0.10 17.50 8.65
CA ARG A 70 1.02 18.21 9.56
C ARG A 70 1.10 19.69 9.19
N GLU A 71 1.22 20.57 10.17
CA GLU A 71 1.38 22.03 9.96
C GLU A 71 2.50 22.38 8.96
N ARG A 72 3.57 21.59 8.98
CA ARG A 72 4.70 21.69 8.04
C ARG A 72 4.94 20.33 7.38
N SER A 73 4.10 20.01 6.41
CA SER A 73 4.32 18.82 5.59
C SER A 73 5.60 18.96 4.77
N ASN A 74 6.43 17.93 4.81
CA ASN A 74 7.68 17.86 4.05
C ASN A 74 7.56 17.01 2.78
N ILE A 75 6.34 16.62 2.38
CA ILE A 75 6.09 15.77 1.20
C ILE A 75 5.05 16.38 0.27
N GLU A 76 5.18 16.06 -1.02
CA GLU A 76 4.21 16.38 -2.08
C GLU A 76 3.89 15.11 -2.88
N LEU A 77 2.67 15.03 -3.41
CA LEU A 77 2.27 13.96 -4.31
C LEU A 77 3.04 14.00 -5.64
N VAL A 78 3.41 12.82 -6.09
CA VAL A 78 4.02 12.59 -7.43
C VAL A 78 2.99 11.96 -8.35
N ALA A 79 2.51 10.76 -8.01
CA ALA A 79 1.61 9.97 -8.83
C ALA A 79 0.95 8.86 -7.99
N ALA A 80 -0.10 8.25 -8.55
CA ALA A 80 -0.64 7.00 -8.02
C ALA A 80 -0.78 5.97 -9.15
N PRO A 81 -0.56 4.66 -8.88
CA PRO A 81 -0.72 3.61 -9.87
C PRO A 81 -2.20 3.36 -10.21
N VAL A 82 -2.47 2.98 -11.45
CA VAL A 82 -3.73 2.40 -11.90
C VAL A 82 -3.48 0.94 -12.20
N MET A 83 -4.10 0.05 -11.44
CA MET A 83 -3.86 -1.38 -11.53
C MET A 83 -4.54 -2.03 -12.74
N GLN A 84 -3.99 -3.16 -13.22
CA GLN A 84 -4.46 -3.83 -14.44
C GLN A 84 -5.79 -4.56 -14.27
N HIS A 85 -6.00 -5.20 -13.12
CA HIS A 85 -7.16 -6.05 -12.92
C HIS A 85 -8.48 -5.24 -13.08
N PRO A 86 -9.50 -5.74 -13.79
CA PRO A 86 -10.75 -5.01 -14.07
C PRO A 86 -11.49 -4.51 -12.82
N ARG A 87 -11.32 -5.18 -11.65
CA ARG A 87 -11.93 -4.77 -10.38
C ARG A 87 -11.59 -3.32 -9.97
N TYR A 88 -10.44 -2.82 -10.41
CA TYR A 88 -9.98 -1.45 -10.12
C TYR A 88 -10.58 -0.40 -11.05
N GLN A 89 -11.37 -0.80 -12.05
CA GLN A 89 -12.15 0.10 -12.93
C GLN A 89 -11.30 1.17 -13.62
N ARG A 90 -10.02 0.90 -13.88
CA ARG A 90 -9.05 1.85 -14.45
C ARG A 90 -8.90 3.13 -13.62
N ARG A 91 -9.13 3.06 -12.32
CA ARG A 91 -9.02 4.15 -11.33
C ARG A 91 -7.85 3.89 -10.38
N PRO A 92 -7.27 4.94 -9.77
CA PRO A 92 -6.22 4.82 -8.75
C PRO A 92 -6.82 4.42 -7.40
N ILE A 93 -7.44 3.24 -7.34
CA ILE A 93 -8.08 2.66 -6.16
C ILE A 93 -7.58 1.25 -5.91
N TYR A 94 -7.77 0.78 -4.70
CA TYR A 94 -7.52 -0.61 -4.30
C TYR A 94 -8.51 -1.05 -3.22
N PHE A 95 -8.42 -2.31 -2.82
CA PHE A 95 -9.30 -2.93 -1.85
C PHE A 95 -8.48 -3.61 -0.76
N SER A 96 -9.15 -4.07 0.27
CA SER A 96 -8.62 -4.98 1.24
C SER A 96 -9.41 -6.28 1.20
N ASP A 97 -8.78 -7.37 0.79
CA ASP A 97 -9.40 -8.67 0.67
C ASP A 97 -9.31 -9.41 2.01
N VAL A 98 -10.45 -9.78 2.55
CA VAL A 98 -10.54 -10.58 3.78
C VAL A 98 -10.35 -12.04 3.41
N ILE A 99 -9.23 -12.61 3.85
CA ILE A 99 -8.84 -13.98 3.56
C ILE A 99 -9.03 -14.90 4.77
N VAL A 100 -9.40 -16.12 4.49
CA VAL A 100 -9.46 -17.25 5.43
C VAL A 100 -8.83 -18.48 4.80
N HIS A 101 -8.45 -19.49 5.60
CA HIS A 101 -8.06 -20.78 5.06
C HIS A 101 -9.23 -21.44 4.33
N ARG A 102 -8.97 -22.09 3.20
CA ARG A 102 -10.02 -22.67 2.34
C ARG A 102 -10.88 -23.69 3.05
N ASP A 103 -10.30 -24.48 3.93
CA ASP A 103 -10.99 -25.53 4.68
C ASP A 103 -11.74 -25.02 5.91
N SER A 104 -11.70 -23.70 6.19
CA SER A 104 -12.46 -23.09 7.29
C SER A 104 -13.96 -23.08 7.00
N GLU A 105 -14.76 -22.96 8.06
CA GLU A 105 -16.22 -22.84 7.98
C GLU A 105 -16.71 -21.38 7.80
N TYR A 106 -15.77 -20.43 7.58
CA TYR A 106 -16.10 -19.00 7.46
C TYR A 106 -16.36 -18.62 6.00
N TYR A 107 -17.57 -18.19 5.66
CA TYR A 107 -18.00 -17.82 4.30
C TYR A 107 -18.37 -16.34 4.16
N SER A 108 -18.52 -15.64 5.26
CA SER A 108 -18.85 -14.21 5.31
C SER A 108 -18.09 -13.50 6.42
N PHE A 109 -18.05 -12.18 6.37
CA PHE A 109 -17.41 -11.39 7.43
C PHE A 109 -18.12 -11.59 8.79
N ALA A 110 -19.43 -11.85 8.77
CA ALA A 110 -20.22 -12.07 10.00
C ALA A 110 -19.76 -13.33 10.76
N ASP A 111 -19.27 -14.34 10.04
CA ASP A 111 -18.76 -15.59 10.64
C ASP A 111 -17.45 -15.39 11.43
N LEU A 112 -16.81 -14.25 11.23
CA LEU A 112 -15.55 -13.91 11.89
C LEU A 112 -15.71 -13.33 13.29
N ARG A 113 -16.91 -13.31 13.83
CA ARG A 113 -17.13 -12.86 15.22
C ARG A 113 -16.52 -13.84 16.21
N GLY A 114 -15.63 -13.33 17.06
CA GLY A 114 -14.97 -14.13 18.10
C GLY A 114 -13.75 -14.94 17.64
N VAL A 115 -13.41 -14.91 16.33
CA VAL A 115 -12.23 -15.62 15.80
C VAL A 115 -10.95 -14.85 16.03
N SER A 116 -9.78 -15.47 15.80
CA SER A 116 -8.50 -14.77 15.79
C SER A 116 -8.31 -14.03 14.47
N TRP A 117 -7.76 -12.82 14.56
CA TRP A 117 -7.54 -11.90 13.46
C TRP A 117 -6.10 -11.39 13.42
N ALA A 118 -5.44 -11.46 12.26
CA ALA A 118 -4.17 -10.79 12.06
C ALA A 118 -4.35 -9.45 11.32
N TYR A 119 -3.55 -8.45 11.70
CA TYR A 119 -3.34 -7.24 10.92
C TYR A 119 -1.84 -7.04 10.66
N ASN A 120 -1.48 -6.39 9.56
CA ASN A 120 -0.07 -6.17 9.23
C ASN A 120 0.60 -5.17 10.19
N GLU A 121 0.06 -3.95 10.32
CA GLU A 121 0.56 -2.90 11.19
C GLU A 121 -0.48 -1.80 11.43
N GLN A 122 -0.32 -1.01 12.49
CA GLN A 122 -1.30 0.02 12.90
C GLN A 122 -1.35 1.25 11.97
N ASN A 123 -0.30 1.47 11.17
CA ASN A 123 -0.26 2.54 10.17
C ASN A 123 -0.83 2.12 8.82
N SER A 124 -1.28 0.87 8.67
CA SER A 124 -1.84 0.37 7.42
C SER A 124 -3.25 0.89 7.16
N GLN A 125 -3.48 1.38 5.94
CA GLN A 125 -4.83 1.70 5.48
C GLN A 125 -5.63 0.43 5.18
N SER A 126 -5.07 -0.57 4.51
CA SER A 126 -5.75 -1.80 4.12
C SER A 126 -5.92 -2.78 5.27
N GLY A 127 -4.83 -3.22 5.89
CA GLY A 127 -4.87 -4.31 6.87
C GLY A 127 -5.37 -3.90 8.27
N TYR A 128 -5.42 -2.58 8.57
CA TYR A 128 -5.82 -2.09 9.89
C TYR A 128 -6.99 -1.11 9.83
N ASN A 129 -6.84 0.00 9.11
CA ASN A 129 -7.81 1.09 9.15
C ASN A 129 -9.13 0.76 8.45
N LEU A 130 -9.07 0.10 7.28
CA LEU A 130 -10.27 -0.30 6.52
C LEU A 130 -11.13 -1.31 7.28
N THR A 131 -10.53 -2.29 7.94
CA THR A 131 -11.26 -3.26 8.76
C THR A 131 -11.98 -2.57 9.92
N ARG A 132 -11.28 -1.66 10.62
CA ARG A 132 -11.90 -0.88 11.71
C ARG A 132 -13.02 0.05 11.21
N TYR A 133 -12.81 0.68 10.05
CA TYR A 133 -13.86 1.47 9.40
C TYR A 133 -15.08 0.61 9.05
N TYR A 134 -14.86 -0.58 8.51
CA TYR A 134 -15.93 -1.52 8.18
C TYR A 134 -16.71 -1.94 9.43
N LEU A 135 -16.02 -2.32 10.50
CA LEU A 135 -16.63 -2.64 11.79
C LEU A 135 -17.46 -1.48 12.35
N ALA A 136 -16.96 -0.25 12.27
CA ALA A 136 -17.70 0.92 12.73
C ALA A 136 -19.02 1.13 11.96
N ASN A 137 -19.01 0.86 10.63
CA ASN A 137 -20.23 0.93 9.80
C ASN A 137 -21.22 -0.21 10.09
N LEU A 138 -20.76 -1.35 10.60
CA LEU A 138 -21.62 -2.41 11.12
C LEU A 138 -22.20 -2.09 12.51
N GLY A 139 -21.84 -0.94 13.10
CA GLY A 139 -22.28 -0.57 14.45
C GLY A 139 -21.45 -1.19 15.57
N GLU A 140 -20.40 -1.93 15.24
CA GLU A 140 -19.50 -2.52 16.22
C GLU A 140 -18.63 -1.44 16.91
N ARG A 141 -18.18 -1.74 18.13
CA ARG A 141 -17.33 -0.81 18.91
C ARG A 141 -16.13 -1.50 19.54
N LYS A 142 -16.30 -2.69 20.10
CA LYS A 142 -15.28 -3.40 20.86
C LYS A 142 -15.49 -4.91 20.77
N GLY A 143 -14.36 -5.65 20.71
CA GLY A 143 -14.36 -7.10 20.90
C GLY A 143 -15.10 -7.87 19.80
N TYR A 144 -15.06 -7.41 18.55
CA TYR A 144 -15.63 -8.16 17.43
C TYR A 144 -14.86 -9.47 17.21
N PHE A 145 -13.52 -9.38 17.17
CA PHE A 145 -12.63 -10.53 17.11
C PHE A 145 -12.28 -11.01 18.52
N GLY A 146 -12.04 -12.30 18.69
CA GLY A 146 -11.67 -12.91 19.98
C GLY A 146 -10.21 -12.63 20.34
N GLN A 147 -9.32 -12.70 19.37
CA GLN A 147 -7.90 -12.37 19.52
C GLN A 147 -7.45 -11.54 18.32
N VAL A 148 -6.67 -10.48 18.56
CA VAL A 148 -6.11 -9.66 17.50
C VAL A 148 -4.59 -9.62 17.61
N VAL A 149 -3.91 -10.01 16.52
CA VAL A 149 -2.45 -10.22 16.48
C VAL A 149 -1.82 -9.30 15.42
N ALA A 150 -0.71 -8.65 15.78
CA ALA A 150 0.12 -7.93 14.80
C ALA A 150 1.00 -8.92 14.03
N GLY A 151 0.77 -9.05 12.73
CA GLY A 151 1.58 -9.91 11.86
C GLY A 151 2.88 -9.25 11.39
N GLY A 152 2.99 -7.91 11.47
CA GLY A 152 4.18 -7.16 11.05
C GLY A 152 4.22 -6.80 9.56
N SER A 153 3.66 -7.62 8.69
CA SER A 153 3.52 -7.34 7.25
C SER A 153 2.30 -8.06 6.65
N HIS A 154 1.89 -7.67 5.43
CA HIS A 154 0.86 -8.41 4.70
C HIS A 154 1.29 -9.83 4.36
N LEU A 155 2.57 -10.05 3.99
CA LEU A 155 3.08 -11.40 3.68
C LEU A 155 3.03 -12.30 4.90
N GLN A 156 3.45 -11.81 6.06
CA GLN A 156 3.35 -12.57 7.31
C GLN A 156 1.90 -12.86 7.71
N ALA A 157 0.98 -11.92 7.48
CA ALA A 157 -0.45 -12.13 7.75
C ALA A 157 -1.05 -13.19 6.80
N ILE A 158 -0.63 -13.23 5.52
CA ILE A 158 -0.98 -14.29 4.57
C ILE A 158 -0.49 -15.65 5.09
N ASP A 159 0.78 -15.74 5.52
CA ASP A 159 1.36 -16.96 6.05
C ASP A 159 0.64 -17.44 7.32
N MET A 160 0.28 -16.50 8.21
CA MET A 160 -0.47 -16.85 9.43
C MET A 160 -1.83 -17.47 9.14
N VAL A 161 -2.53 -17.02 8.10
CA VAL A 161 -3.82 -17.59 7.69
C VAL A 161 -3.62 -18.92 6.95
N SER A 162 -2.66 -19.00 6.03
CA SER A 162 -2.35 -20.22 5.26
C SER A 162 -1.90 -21.36 6.18
N GLU A 163 -1.10 -21.05 7.20
CA GLU A 163 -0.63 -22.00 8.21
C GLU A 163 -1.65 -22.22 9.37
N GLN A 164 -2.84 -21.62 9.28
CA GLN A 164 -3.91 -21.71 10.28
C GLN A 164 -3.48 -21.28 11.70
N ARG A 165 -2.52 -20.35 11.80
CA ARG A 165 -2.11 -19.71 13.08
C ARG A 165 -3.10 -18.63 13.55
N VAL A 166 -3.85 -18.08 12.60
CA VAL A 166 -5.02 -17.23 12.82
C VAL A 166 -6.11 -17.59 11.80
N GLU A 167 -7.36 -17.32 12.13
CA GLU A 167 -8.47 -17.68 11.25
C GLU A 167 -8.62 -16.74 10.06
N ALA A 168 -8.34 -15.43 10.23
CA ALA A 168 -8.56 -14.45 9.16
C ALA A 168 -7.61 -13.25 9.22
N SER A 169 -7.50 -12.57 8.07
CA SER A 169 -6.80 -11.29 7.93
C SER A 169 -7.36 -10.49 6.76
N ALA A 170 -7.15 -9.17 6.75
CA ALA A 170 -7.42 -8.29 5.62
C ALA A 170 -6.11 -7.90 4.93
N ILE A 171 -6.00 -8.24 3.65
CA ILE A 171 -4.77 -8.08 2.86
C ILE A 171 -4.99 -7.02 1.76
N ASP A 172 -4.01 -6.14 1.58
CA ASP A 172 -3.97 -5.25 0.41
C ASP A 172 -4.16 -6.06 -0.86
N SER A 173 -5.18 -5.75 -1.64
CA SER A 173 -5.55 -6.52 -2.82
C SER A 173 -4.45 -6.57 -3.87
N THR A 174 -3.63 -5.51 -3.99
CA THR A 174 -2.51 -5.45 -4.94
C THR A 174 -1.35 -6.34 -4.49
N VAL A 175 -1.11 -6.39 -3.18
CA VAL A 175 -0.13 -7.29 -2.56
C VAL A 175 -0.57 -8.74 -2.72
N PHE A 176 -1.85 -9.03 -2.45
CA PHE A 176 -2.37 -10.39 -2.53
C PHE A 176 -2.38 -10.92 -3.97
N GLU A 177 -2.83 -10.11 -4.94
CA GLU A 177 -2.82 -10.49 -6.36
C GLU A 177 -1.39 -10.78 -6.87
N LEU A 178 -0.40 -9.98 -6.46
CA LEU A 178 1.00 -10.22 -6.81
C LEU A 178 1.51 -11.50 -6.14
N GLU A 179 1.16 -11.72 -4.87
CA GLU A 179 1.58 -12.91 -4.13
C GLU A 179 0.99 -14.20 -4.70
N LEU A 180 -0.25 -14.17 -5.19
CA LEU A 180 -0.88 -15.30 -5.88
C LEU A 180 -0.20 -15.66 -7.21
N GLN A 181 0.62 -14.77 -7.80
CA GLN A 181 1.46 -15.09 -8.96
C GLN A 181 2.78 -15.73 -8.54
N VAL A 182 3.39 -15.22 -7.46
CA VAL A 182 4.67 -15.72 -6.93
C VAL A 182 4.48 -17.07 -6.23
N ARG A 183 3.37 -17.23 -5.49
CA ARG A 183 3.00 -18.43 -4.74
C ARG A 183 1.64 -18.97 -5.20
N PRO A 184 1.54 -19.63 -6.36
CA PRO A 184 0.26 -20.08 -6.93
C PRO A 184 -0.54 -21.06 -6.04
N GLN A 185 0.12 -21.80 -5.14
CA GLN A 185 -0.51 -22.69 -4.19
C GLN A 185 -1.49 -21.96 -3.25
N LEU A 186 -1.25 -20.70 -2.94
CA LEU A 186 -2.16 -19.90 -2.11
C LEU A 186 -3.58 -19.81 -2.69
N LYS A 187 -3.75 -19.99 -4.01
CA LYS A 187 -5.08 -20.07 -4.65
C LYS A 187 -5.90 -21.27 -4.20
N THR A 188 -5.24 -22.34 -3.77
CA THR A 188 -5.87 -23.57 -3.27
C THR A 188 -5.95 -23.60 -1.75
N GLU A 189 -5.08 -22.86 -1.05
CA GLU A 189 -5.01 -22.81 0.41
C GLU A 189 -5.93 -21.73 1.01
N LEU A 190 -6.14 -20.62 0.28
CA LEU A 190 -6.87 -19.47 0.78
C LEU A 190 -8.16 -19.20 0.00
N ARG A 191 -9.07 -18.51 0.65
CA ARG A 191 -10.33 -18.02 0.08
C ARG A 191 -10.58 -16.59 0.53
N VAL A 192 -10.96 -15.72 -0.41
CA VAL A 192 -11.49 -14.38 -0.10
C VAL A 192 -12.97 -14.52 0.22
N ILE A 193 -13.39 -14.00 1.37
CA ILE A 193 -14.79 -14.05 1.82
C ILE A 193 -15.46 -12.69 1.82
N GLU A 194 -14.68 -11.60 1.81
CA GLU A 194 -15.19 -10.23 1.76
C GLU A 194 -14.14 -9.32 1.11
N THR A 195 -14.59 -8.23 0.50
CA THR A 195 -13.70 -7.19 -0.08
C THR A 195 -14.07 -5.83 0.47
N LEU A 196 -13.20 -5.25 1.25
CA LEU A 196 -13.41 -3.96 1.90
C LEU A 196 -12.88 -2.82 1.02
N GLY A 197 -13.61 -1.73 0.94
CA GLY A 197 -13.23 -0.56 0.15
C GLY A 197 -14.31 -0.15 -0.86
N PRO A 198 -13.97 0.55 -1.96
CA PRO A 198 -12.61 0.92 -2.38
C PRO A 198 -11.96 2.00 -1.49
N SER A 199 -10.65 2.04 -1.53
CA SER A 199 -9.82 3.09 -0.95
C SER A 199 -8.90 3.70 -2.01
N PRO A 200 -8.51 4.99 -1.92
CA PRO A 200 -7.43 5.54 -2.74
C PRO A 200 -6.16 4.73 -2.57
N ILE A 201 -5.53 4.40 -3.70
CA ILE A 201 -4.33 3.55 -3.71
C ILE A 201 -3.10 4.28 -3.13
N PRO A 202 -2.11 3.59 -2.54
CA PRO A 202 -0.88 4.16 -2.06
C PRO A 202 -0.20 5.09 -3.07
N PRO A 203 0.11 6.36 -2.72
CA PRO A 203 0.75 7.31 -3.61
C PRO A 203 2.27 7.20 -3.60
N TRP A 204 2.90 7.60 -4.70
CA TRP A 204 4.26 8.07 -4.75
C TRP A 204 4.32 9.53 -4.29
N VAL A 205 5.30 9.84 -3.46
CA VAL A 205 5.53 11.19 -2.91
C VAL A 205 6.97 11.62 -3.15
N VAL A 206 7.22 12.93 -3.11
CA VAL A 206 8.55 13.53 -3.16
C VAL A 206 8.71 14.49 -1.99
N THR A 207 9.88 14.53 -1.37
CA THR A 207 10.16 15.44 -0.26
C THR A 207 10.38 16.86 -0.76
N THR A 208 9.99 17.85 0.04
CA THR A 208 10.05 19.30 -0.35
C THR A 208 11.46 19.86 -0.39
N ASN A 209 12.46 19.16 0.17
CA ASN A 209 13.88 19.52 0.06
C ASN A 209 14.46 19.26 -1.34
N VAL A 210 13.78 18.46 -2.18
CA VAL A 210 14.12 18.31 -3.59
C VAL A 210 13.78 19.62 -4.33
N PRO A 211 14.67 20.20 -5.18
CA PRO A 211 14.39 21.41 -5.92
C PRO A 211 13.08 21.34 -6.72
N ARG A 212 12.31 22.44 -6.76
CA ARG A 212 10.98 22.50 -7.39
C ARG A 212 10.98 21.99 -8.84
N GLU A 213 11.99 22.39 -9.62
CA GLU A 213 12.12 21.97 -11.02
C GLU A 213 12.30 20.47 -11.14
N LEU A 214 13.15 19.88 -10.28
CA LEU A 214 13.40 18.45 -10.26
C LEU A 214 12.15 17.67 -9.79
N ARG A 215 11.39 18.20 -8.81
CA ARG A 215 10.08 17.61 -8.43
C ARG A 215 9.12 17.58 -9.62
N GLY A 216 9.09 18.64 -10.42
CA GLY A 216 8.30 18.70 -11.66
C GLY A 216 8.74 17.66 -12.69
N ALA A 217 10.05 17.51 -12.90
CA ALA A 217 10.63 16.51 -13.80
C ALA A 217 10.33 15.10 -13.34
N ILE A 218 10.45 14.79 -12.04
CA ILE A 218 10.10 13.50 -11.44
C ILE A 218 8.63 13.17 -11.75
N ARG A 219 7.68 14.08 -11.50
CA ARG A 219 6.26 13.87 -11.81
C ARG A 219 6.05 13.53 -13.28
N LYS A 220 6.67 14.28 -14.17
CA LYS A 220 6.56 14.05 -15.62
C LYS A 220 7.04 12.66 -16.01
N VAL A 221 8.17 12.19 -15.47
CA VAL A 221 8.68 10.84 -15.73
C VAL A 221 7.67 9.79 -15.28
N PHE A 222 7.08 9.90 -14.08
CA PHE A 222 6.07 8.97 -13.61
C PHE A 222 4.82 8.97 -14.53
N TRP A 223 4.29 10.13 -14.88
CA TRP A 223 3.05 10.23 -15.67
C TRP A 223 3.23 9.71 -17.10
N GLN A 224 4.42 9.87 -17.67
CA GLN A 224 4.73 9.43 -19.02
C GLN A 224 5.37 8.04 -19.09
N MET A 225 5.57 7.37 -17.97
CA MET A 225 6.26 6.07 -17.92
C MET A 225 5.61 5.04 -18.85
N HIS A 226 4.28 5.01 -18.94
CA HIS A 226 3.52 4.10 -19.81
C HIS A 226 3.65 4.41 -21.33
N GLU A 227 4.22 5.54 -21.71
CA GLU A 227 4.43 5.94 -23.11
C GLU A 227 5.66 5.25 -23.73
N THR A 228 6.63 4.83 -22.90
CA THR A 228 7.83 4.15 -23.38
C THR A 228 7.72 2.62 -23.30
N VAL A 229 8.43 1.90 -24.16
CA VAL A 229 8.47 0.42 -24.14
C VAL A 229 9.01 -0.08 -22.81
N GLU A 230 10.14 0.49 -22.36
CA GLU A 230 10.79 0.13 -21.09
C GLU A 230 9.88 0.41 -19.89
N GLY A 231 9.26 1.59 -19.86
CA GLY A 231 8.37 1.98 -18.76
C GLY A 231 7.13 1.09 -18.67
N ARG A 232 6.52 0.71 -19.81
CA ARG A 232 5.40 -0.25 -19.83
C ARG A 232 5.82 -1.61 -19.26
N ALA A 233 6.97 -2.14 -19.69
CA ALA A 233 7.45 -3.42 -19.20
C ALA A 233 7.67 -3.43 -17.67
N ILE A 234 8.18 -2.33 -17.12
CA ILE A 234 8.34 -2.17 -15.66
C ILE A 234 6.97 -2.10 -14.96
N LEU A 235 6.03 -1.33 -15.50
CA LEU A 235 4.69 -1.19 -14.93
C LEU A 235 3.93 -2.53 -14.94
N GLU A 236 4.03 -3.29 -16.01
CA GLU A 236 3.42 -4.63 -16.16
C GLU A 236 3.90 -5.61 -15.10
N GLN A 237 5.17 -5.58 -14.72
CA GLN A 237 5.71 -6.42 -13.63
C GLN A 237 5.03 -6.12 -12.28
N GLY A 238 4.64 -4.87 -12.04
CA GLY A 238 3.86 -4.44 -10.88
C GLY A 238 2.36 -4.46 -11.10
N GLN A 239 1.86 -5.17 -12.13
CA GLN A 239 0.44 -5.22 -12.49
C GLN A 239 -0.21 -3.84 -12.66
N THR A 240 0.55 -2.85 -13.10
CA THR A 240 0.15 -1.46 -13.26
C THR A 240 -0.03 -1.13 -14.74
N ILE A 241 -1.11 -0.41 -15.11
CA ILE A 241 -1.33 0.08 -16.47
C ILE A 241 -0.52 1.37 -16.70
N LYS A 242 -0.63 2.29 -15.75
CA LYS A 242 -0.01 3.62 -15.81
C LYS A 242 0.04 4.27 -14.44
N MET A 243 0.87 5.29 -14.30
CA MET A 243 0.84 6.24 -13.19
C MET A 243 0.00 7.47 -13.58
N VAL A 244 -0.82 7.96 -12.65
CA VAL A 244 -1.70 9.12 -12.89
C VAL A 244 -1.44 10.23 -11.89
N HIS A 245 -1.76 11.45 -12.31
CA HIS A 245 -1.83 12.59 -11.40
C HIS A 245 -2.93 12.37 -10.37
N VAL A 246 -2.63 12.69 -9.12
CA VAL A 246 -3.58 12.72 -8.00
C VAL A 246 -3.35 13.98 -7.18
N THR A 247 -4.40 14.42 -6.51
CA THR A 247 -4.40 15.60 -5.63
C THR A 247 -4.63 15.17 -4.18
N ASP A 248 -4.34 16.05 -3.24
CA ASP A 248 -4.57 15.78 -1.83
C ASP A 248 -6.04 15.46 -1.52
N ARG A 249 -6.99 16.09 -2.24
CA ARG A 249 -8.43 15.81 -2.11
C ARG A 249 -8.82 14.38 -2.47
N ASP A 250 -8.08 13.72 -3.34
CA ASP A 250 -8.34 12.32 -3.71
C ASP A 250 -8.13 11.39 -2.51
N TYR A 251 -7.44 11.84 -1.46
CA TYR A 251 -7.18 11.12 -0.20
C TYR A 251 -8.13 11.49 0.94
N ASP A 252 -9.09 12.41 0.75
CA ASP A 252 -10.13 12.73 1.74
C ASP A 252 -10.97 11.53 2.20
N PRO A 253 -11.26 10.52 1.32
CA PRO A 253 -11.88 9.29 1.78
C PRO A 253 -11.10 8.59 2.90
N ILE A 254 -9.76 8.57 2.84
CA ILE A 254 -8.93 7.96 3.89
C ILE A 254 -9.04 8.76 5.20
N ARG A 255 -9.04 10.09 5.14
CA ARG A 255 -9.26 10.96 6.31
C ARG A 255 -10.60 10.66 7.00
N LYS A 256 -11.67 10.51 6.18
CA LYS A 256 -13.00 10.13 6.68
C LYS A 256 -12.97 8.74 7.33
N MET A 257 -12.40 7.76 6.65
CA MET A 257 -12.28 6.39 7.17
C MET A 257 -11.51 6.35 8.50
N ALA A 258 -10.38 7.07 8.60
CA ALA A 258 -9.57 7.12 9.81
C ALA A 258 -10.33 7.73 11.00
N ARG A 259 -11.07 8.82 10.79
CA ARG A 259 -11.91 9.44 11.85
C ARG A 259 -12.95 8.46 12.40
N VAL A 260 -13.61 7.70 11.52
CA VAL A 260 -14.62 6.73 11.91
C VAL A 260 -13.98 5.50 12.57
N ALA A 261 -12.89 4.98 11.98
CA ALA A 261 -12.16 3.83 12.49
C ALA A 261 -11.60 4.04 13.92
N ASN A 262 -11.27 5.28 14.28
CA ASN A 262 -10.77 5.60 15.63
C ASN A 262 -11.79 5.32 16.76
N GLN A 263 -13.06 5.08 16.43
CA GLN A 263 -14.09 4.68 17.39
C GLN A 263 -14.02 3.18 17.75
N ILE A 264 -13.26 2.39 17.00
CA ILE A 264 -13.14 0.94 17.19
C ILE A 264 -11.96 0.62 18.10
N ILE A 265 -12.22 -0.21 19.08
CA ILE A 265 -11.22 -0.83 19.96
C ILE A 265 -11.21 -2.33 19.68
N TRP A 266 -10.09 -2.88 19.33
CA TRP A 266 -9.89 -4.32 19.21
C TRP A 266 -8.91 -4.88 20.19
#